data_486ef17cc05f3a4df49bd8262e0b32f5
#
_entry.id   486ef17cc05f3a4df49bd8262e0b32f5
#
_cell.length_a   1.000
_cell.length_b   1.000
_cell.length_c   1.000
_cell.angle_alpha   90.00
_cell.angle_beta   90.00
_cell.angle_gamma   90.00
#
_symmetry.space_group_name_H-M   'P 1'
#
loop_
_entity.id
_entity.type
_entity.pdbx_description
1 polymer ?
#
loop_
_entity_poly.entity_id
_entity_poly.type
_entity_poly.pdbx_seq_one_letter_code
_entity_poly.pdbx_strand_id
1 'polypeptide(L)'
;MNKKIKVIGIDCATDVKSTGLSVGTYNNYKIELKETRLGTKNSSIAEIIFSWITPEENVLLAIDAPLGWPANLGHALYNHNAGKIIDIDSNDLFRRETDKFIKKTLGKQPLDVGADRIARTAHSALKII
;
A
#
# COMPACT_ATOMS: atom_id res chain seq x y z
N MET A 1 11.73 26.31 -12.91
CA MET A 1 11.27 25.26 -13.85
C MET A 1 10.37 24.30 -13.13
N ASN A 2 9.06 24.27 -13.44
CA ASN A 2 8.17 23.26 -12.89
C ASN A 2 8.53 21.88 -13.49
N LYS A 3 9.05 21.00 -12.65
CA LYS A 3 9.45 19.65 -13.07
C LYS A 3 8.19 18.81 -13.29
N LYS A 4 8.00 18.28 -14.50
CA LYS A 4 6.99 17.24 -14.75
C LYS A 4 7.26 16.03 -13.87
N ILE A 5 6.21 15.50 -13.25
CA ILE A 5 6.27 14.29 -12.43
C ILE A 5 5.30 13.28 -13.03
N LYS A 6 5.77 12.10 -13.33
CA LYS A 6 4.90 10.96 -13.64
C LYS A 6 4.27 10.48 -12.34
N VAL A 7 2.95 10.37 -12.28
CA VAL A 7 2.21 9.88 -11.13
C VAL A 7 1.61 8.53 -11.50
N ILE A 8 1.92 7.51 -10.71
CA ILE A 8 1.38 6.16 -10.87
C ILE A 8 0.58 5.84 -9.61
N GLY A 9 -0.71 5.58 -9.77
CA GLY A 9 -1.62 5.16 -8.71
C GLY A 9 -1.85 3.65 -8.77
N ILE A 10 -1.83 3.01 -7.60
CA ILE A 10 -2.03 1.57 -7.43
C ILE A 10 -3.07 1.36 -6.33
N ASP A 11 -4.23 0.83 -6.70
CA ASP A 11 -5.25 0.30 -5.80
C ASP A 11 -4.98 -1.20 -5.62
N CYS A 12 -4.28 -1.54 -4.54
CA CYS A 12 -3.77 -2.88 -4.32
C CYS A 12 -4.86 -3.87 -3.93
N ALA A 13 -4.84 -5.04 -4.55
CA ALA A 13 -5.66 -6.17 -4.19
C ALA A 13 -4.82 -7.43 -3.95
N THR A 14 -5.43 -8.44 -3.34
CA THR A 14 -4.80 -9.76 -3.15
C THR A 14 -4.69 -10.56 -4.45
N ASP A 15 -5.56 -10.28 -5.42
CA ASP A 15 -5.52 -10.86 -6.76
C ASP A 15 -5.05 -9.80 -7.75
N VAL A 16 -4.03 -10.15 -8.53
CA VAL A 16 -3.44 -9.28 -9.57
C VAL A 16 -4.52 -8.71 -10.50
N LYS A 17 -5.52 -9.51 -10.90
CA LYS A 17 -6.60 -9.04 -11.79
C LYS A 17 -7.52 -8.00 -11.17
N SER A 18 -7.56 -7.92 -9.85
CA SER A 18 -8.36 -6.94 -9.10
C SER A 18 -7.55 -5.71 -8.71
N THR A 19 -6.24 -5.70 -8.98
CA THR A 19 -5.39 -4.53 -8.73
C THR A 19 -5.66 -3.47 -9.79
N GLY A 20 -6.10 -2.29 -9.35
CA GLY A 20 -6.31 -1.12 -10.19
C GLY A 20 -5.00 -0.35 -10.39
N LEU A 21 -4.75 0.09 -11.62
CA LEU A 21 -3.55 0.83 -12.00
C LEU A 21 -3.93 2.06 -12.79
N SER A 22 -3.25 3.17 -12.53
CA SER A 22 -3.40 4.40 -13.28
C SER A 22 -2.06 5.08 -13.48
N VAL A 23 -1.87 5.74 -14.62
CA VAL A 23 -0.71 6.58 -14.88
C VAL A 23 -1.15 7.93 -15.43
N GLY A 24 -0.52 8.99 -14.95
CA GLY A 24 -0.75 10.35 -15.37
C GLY A 24 0.51 11.20 -15.26
N THR A 25 0.38 12.46 -15.62
CA THR A 25 1.44 13.46 -15.50
C THR A 25 0.96 14.61 -14.64
N TYR A 26 1.69 14.93 -13.60
CA TYR A 26 1.51 16.14 -12.81
C TYR A 26 2.38 17.27 -13.38
N ASN A 27 1.77 18.39 -13.67
CA ASN A 27 2.43 19.60 -14.11
C ASN A 27 1.55 20.82 -13.77
N ASN A 28 2.13 21.89 -13.25
CA ASN A 28 1.44 23.15 -12.97
C ASN A 28 0.13 22.97 -12.18
N TYR A 29 0.19 22.24 -11.05
CA TYR A 29 -0.97 21.97 -10.17
C TYR A 29 -2.11 21.19 -10.83
N LYS A 30 -1.87 20.54 -11.96
CA LYS A 30 -2.84 19.68 -12.67
C LYS A 30 -2.28 18.30 -12.88
N ILE A 31 -3.16 17.30 -12.75
CA ILE A 31 -2.87 15.92 -13.14
C ILE A 31 -3.63 15.62 -14.43
N GLU A 32 -2.90 15.22 -15.45
CA GLU A 32 -3.47 14.69 -16.69
C GLU A 32 -3.38 13.17 -16.63
N LEU A 33 -4.55 12.52 -16.53
CA LEU A 33 -4.64 11.06 -16.54
C LEU A 33 -4.43 10.57 -17.98
N LYS A 34 -3.55 9.58 -18.15
CA LYS A 34 -3.20 9.03 -19.47
C LYS A 34 -3.79 7.66 -19.70
N GLU A 35 -3.72 6.79 -18.69
CA GLU A 35 -4.18 5.41 -18.79
C GLU A 35 -4.71 4.94 -17.44
N THR A 36 -5.73 4.10 -17.48
CA THR A 36 -6.20 3.28 -16.35
C THR A 36 -6.43 1.85 -16.82
N ARG A 37 -6.07 0.88 -16.00
CA ARG A 37 -6.27 -0.54 -16.32
C ARG A 37 -6.30 -1.40 -15.07
N LEU A 38 -6.76 -2.60 -15.21
CA LEU A 38 -6.57 -3.65 -14.21
C LEU A 38 -5.30 -4.47 -14.50
N GLY A 39 -4.77 -5.10 -13.48
CA GLY A 39 -3.71 -6.08 -13.61
C GLY A 39 -4.15 -7.26 -14.49
N THR A 40 -3.19 -8.01 -15.02
CA THR A 40 -3.43 -9.18 -15.88
C THR A 40 -2.69 -10.39 -15.36
N LYS A 41 -3.07 -11.59 -15.79
CA LYS A 41 -2.33 -12.82 -15.48
C LYS A 41 -0.99 -12.93 -16.24
N ASN A 42 -0.87 -12.20 -17.34
CA ASN A 42 0.24 -12.35 -18.27
C ASN A 42 1.44 -11.44 -17.97
N SER A 43 1.25 -10.49 -17.04
CA SER A 43 2.31 -9.56 -16.63
C SER A 43 2.19 -9.28 -15.15
N SER A 44 3.30 -9.22 -14.46
CA SER A 44 3.33 -8.75 -13.07
C SER A 44 2.98 -7.26 -12.99
N ILE A 45 2.50 -6.81 -11.84
CA ILE A 45 2.22 -5.39 -11.62
C ILE A 45 3.49 -4.54 -11.81
N ALA A 46 4.64 -5.04 -11.36
CA ALA A 46 5.92 -4.39 -11.55
C ALA A 46 6.26 -4.20 -13.03
N GLU A 47 6.10 -5.24 -13.87
CA GLU A 47 6.34 -5.12 -15.32
C GLU A 47 5.45 -4.07 -15.98
N ILE A 48 4.17 -4.00 -15.57
CA ILE A 48 3.26 -2.97 -16.07
C ILE A 48 3.76 -1.57 -15.68
N ILE A 49 4.12 -1.39 -14.41
CA ILE A 49 4.65 -0.11 -13.91
C ILE A 49 5.92 0.27 -14.64
N PHE A 50 6.87 -0.66 -14.78
CA PHE A 50 8.12 -0.42 -15.51
C PHE A 50 7.89 -0.05 -16.98
N SER A 51 6.86 -0.59 -17.63
CA SER A 51 6.51 -0.22 -19.02
C SER A 51 6.09 1.24 -19.16
N TRP A 52 5.65 1.88 -18.08
CA TRP A 52 5.25 3.29 -18.06
C TRP A 52 6.39 4.24 -17.70
N ILE A 53 7.48 3.75 -17.16
CA ILE A 53 8.61 4.57 -16.67
C ILE A 53 9.69 4.61 -17.73
N THR A 54 10.19 5.80 -18.02
CA THR A 54 11.41 5.99 -18.83
C THR A 54 12.56 6.43 -17.93
N PRO A 55 13.82 6.14 -18.31
CA PRO A 55 14.99 6.64 -17.58
C PRO A 55 14.91 8.16 -17.37
N GLU A 56 15.42 8.64 -16.24
CA GLU A 56 15.52 10.06 -15.90
C GLU A 56 14.20 10.77 -15.57
N GLU A 57 13.04 10.10 -15.58
CA GLU A 57 11.79 10.69 -15.14
C GLU A 57 11.68 10.76 -13.62
N ASN A 58 11.08 11.85 -13.11
CA ASN A 58 10.63 11.87 -11.72
C ASN A 58 9.32 11.12 -11.63
N VAL A 59 9.28 10.09 -10.82
CA VAL A 59 8.09 9.25 -10.61
C VAL A 59 7.62 9.37 -9.18
N LEU A 60 6.32 9.60 -8.99
CA LEU A 60 5.60 9.45 -7.73
C LEU A 60 4.76 8.20 -7.82
N LEU A 61 5.02 7.25 -6.92
CA LEU A 61 4.23 6.04 -6.77
C LEU A 61 3.26 6.24 -5.59
N ALA A 62 1.96 6.22 -5.85
CA ALA A 62 0.90 6.31 -4.85
C ALA A 62 0.23 4.93 -4.71
N ILE A 63 0.40 4.31 -3.56
CA ILE A 63 -0.07 2.94 -3.30
C ILE A 63 -1.14 2.98 -2.22
N ASP A 64 -2.36 2.52 -2.54
CA ASP A 64 -3.42 2.31 -1.56
C ASP A 64 -3.29 0.91 -0.94
N ALA A 65 -2.32 0.77 -0.09
CA ALA A 65 -2.11 -0.41 0.73
C ALA A 65 -1.21 -0.10 1.93
N PRO A 66 -1.36 -0.84 3.03
CA PRO A 66 -0.38 -0.80 4.10
C PRO A 66 0.95 -1.43 3.63
N LEU A 67 2.07 -0.78 3.97
CA LEU A 67 3.42 -1.25 3.65
C LEU A 67 4.13 -1.89 4.85
N GLY A 68 3.38 -2.40 5.83
CA GLY A 68 3.96 -3.04 7.00
C GLY A 68 2.92 -3.44 8.05
N TRP A 69 3.42 -4.07 9.09
CA TRP A 69 2.66 -4.54 10.25
C TRP A 69 3.09 -3.80 11.52
N PRO A 70 2.25 -3.78 12.57
CA PRO A 70 2.67 -3.26 13.88
C PRO A 70 3.88 -4.03 14.41
N ALA A 71 4.90 -3.33 14.90
CA ALA A 71 6.10 -3.97 15.44
C ALA A 71 5.77 -4.88 16.63
N ASN A 72 4.86 -4.45 17.50
CA ASN A 72 4.43 -5.24 18.66
C ASN A 72 3.79 -6.58 18.26
N LEU A 73 3.07 -6.65 17.14
CA LEU A 73 2.53 -7.90 16.63
C LEU A 73 3.65 -8.88 16.28
N GLY A 74 4.68 -8.42 15.55
CA GLY A 74 5.83 -9.25 15.20
C GLY A 74 6.57 -9.78 16.42
N HIS A 75 6.83 -8.91 17.39
CA HIS A 75 7.50 -9.29 18.65
C HIS A 75 6.65 -10.29 19.48
N ALA A 76 5.35 -10.04 19.59
CA ALA A 76 4.45 -10.91 20.34
C ALA A 76 4.34 -12.32 19.75
N LEU A 77 4.37 -12.44 18.43
CA LEU A 77 4.19 -13.71 17.73
C LEU A 77 5.49 -14.51 17.54
N TYR A 78 6.66 -13.88 17.69
CA TYR A 78 7.95 -14.51 17.40
C TYR A 78 8.18 -15.85 18.11
N ASN A 79 7.79 -15.98 19.40
CA ASN A 79 7.89 -17.21 20.18
C ASN A 79 6.55 -17.57 20.86
N HIS A 80 5.44 -17.22 20.22
CA HIS A 80 4.11 -17.47 20.78
C HIS A 80 3.72 -18.94 20.60
N ASN A 81 3.32 -19.57 21.69
CA ASN A 81 2.73 -20.92 21.70
C ASN A 81 1.21 -20.82 21.82
N ALA A 82 0.50 -21.72 21.16
CA ALA A 82 -0.96 -21.78 21.24
C ALA A 82 -1.45 -21.85 22.68
N GLY A 83 -2.46 -21.04 23.02
CA GLY A 83 -3.04 -20.95 24.36
C GLY A 83 -2.28 -20.04 25.35
N LYS A 84 -1.11 -19.52 24.99
CA LYS A 84 -0.40 -18.54 25.82
C LYS A 84 -1.04 -17.14 25.69
N ILE A 85 -1.20 -16.46 26.83
CA ILE A 85 -1.72 -15.10 26.84
C ILE A 85 -0.70 -14.13 26.22
N ILE A 86 -1.20 -13.21 25.38
CA ILE A 86 -0.44 -12.06 24.89
C ILE A 86 -0.92 -10.83 25.68
N ASP A 87 -0.10 -10.38 26.62
CA ASP A 87 -0.38 -9.25 27.51
C ASP A 87 0.06 -7.91 26.86
N ILE A 88 -0.57 -7.56 25.75
CA ILE A 88 -0.37 -6.30 25.01
C ILE A 88 -1.74 -5.74 24.66
N ASP A 89 -1.95 -4.43 24.84
CA ASP A 89 -3.20 -3.78 24.44
C ASP A 89 -3.49 -4.02 22.93
N SER A 90 -4.74 -4.31 22.60
CA SER A 90 -5.15 -4.66 21.25
C SER A 90 -4.86 -3.54 20.23
N ASN A 91 -4.92 -2.26 20.64
CA ASN A 91 -4.58 -1.14 19.76
C ASN A 91 -3.08 -1.11 19.45
N ASP A 92 -2.24 -1.50 20.40
CA ASP A 92 -0.79 -1.57 20.19
C ASP A 92 -0.39 -2.82 19.42
N LEU A 93 -1.16 -3.88 19.54
CA LEU A 93 -0.92 -5.15 18.84
C LEU A 93 -1.35 -5.08 17.36
N PHE A 94 -2.52 -4.47 17.05
CA PHE A 94 -3.11 -4.56 15.71
C PHE A 94 -3.09 -3.25 14.91
N ARG A 95 -2.73 -2.10 15.51
CA ARG A 95 -2.68 -0.81 14.83
C ARG A 95 -1.25 -0.34 14.64
N ARG A 96 -0.96 0.08 13.40
CA ARG A 96 0.30 0.73 13.07
C ARG A 96 0.31 2.17 13.59
N GLU A 97 1.48 2.76 13.76
CA GLU A 97 1.59 4.17 14.16
C GLU A 97 0.90 5.11 13.16
N THR A 98 0.93 4.77 11.85
CA THR A 98 0.18 5.49 10.82
C THR A 98 -1.33 5.46 11.06
N ASP A 99 -1.89 4.32 11.49
CA ASP A 99 -3.32 4.19 11.78
C ASP A 99 -3.74 5.05 12.97
N LYS A 100 -2.90 5.07 14.02
CA LYS A 100 -3.09 5.92 15.20
C LYS A 100 -3.02 7.41 14.83
N PHE A 101 -2.06 7.78 13.99
CA PHE A 101 -1.89 9.16 13.49
C PHE A 101 -3.12 9.61 12.68
N ILE A 102 -3.59 8.80 11.73
CA ILE A 102 -4.77 9.12 10.91
C ILE A 102 -6.02 9.28 11.79
N LYS A 103 -6.22 8.38 12.76
CA LYS A 103 -7.33 8.51 13.73
C LYS A 103 -7.25 9.82 14.49
N LYS A 104 -6.07 10.16 15.02
CA LYS A 104 -5.86 11.39 15.79
C LYS A 104 -6.08 12.65 14.96
N THR A 105 -5.64 12.64 13.70
CA THR A 105 -5.62 13.83 12.83
C THR A 105 -6.94 14.04 12.10
N LEU A 106 -7.57 12.96 11.62
CA LEU A 106 -8.76 13.02 10.75
C LEU A 106 -10.02 12.48 11.42
N GLY A 107 -9.93 11.94 12.64
CA GLY A 107 -11.05 11.30 13.34
C GLY A 107 -11.52 9.98 12.72
N LYS A 108 -10.92 9.53 11.63
CA LYS A 108 -11.25 8.28 10.93
C LYS A 108 -10.39 7.14 11.42
N GLN A 109 -11.02 6.00 11.77
CA GLN A 109 -10.30 4.80 12.16
C GLN A 109 -9.99 3.95 10.93
N PRO A 110 -8.69 3.78 10.55
CA PRO A 110 -8.29 2.78 9.56
C PRO A 110 -8.58 1.36 10.04
N LEU A 111 -8.67 0.43 9.10
CA LEU A 111 -8.86 -0.99 9.42
C LEU A 111 -7.61 -1.55 10.11
N ASP A 112 -7.82 -2.41 11.10
CA ASP A 112 -6.76 -3.13 11.80
C ASP A 112 -6.05 -4.11 10.87
N VAL A 113 -4.80 -4.45 11.16
CA VAL A 113 -4.01 -5.36 10.33
C VAL A 113 -4.64 -6.76 10.20
N GLY A 114 -5.39 -7.19 11.19
CA GLY A 114 -6.13 -8.45 11.18
C GLY A 114 -7.50 -8.39 10.50
N ALA A 115 -7.97 -7.19 10.10
CA ALA A 115 -9.27 -7.02 9.48
C ALA A 115 -9.27 -7.51 8.04
N ASP A 116 -10.24 -8.35 7.69
CA ASP A 116 -10.47 -8.90 6.35
C ASP A 116 -9.16 -9.33 5.65
N ARG A 117 -8.85 -8.68 4.53
CA ARG A 117 -7.69 -9.00 3.69
C ARG A 117 -6.50 -8.04 3.84
N ILE A 118 -6.53 -7.14 4.84
CA ILE A 118 -5.52 -6.08 5.00
C ILE A 118 -4.09 -6.65 5.04
N ALA A 119 -3.84 -7.71 5.81
CA ALA A 119 -2.52 -8.33 5.87
C ALA A 119 -2.09 -8.95 4.53
N ARG A 120 -3.02 -9.53 3.76
CA ARG A 120 -2.73 -10.09 2.43
C ARG A 120 -2.47 -9.00 1.40
N THR A 121 -3.19 -7.90 1.47
CA THR A 121 -2.98 -6.73 0.61
C THR A 121 -1.63 -6.08 0.88
N ALA A 122 -1.24 -5.93 2.16
CA ALA A 122 0.09 -5.48 2.56
C ALA A 122 1.20 -6.38 1.96
N HIS A 123 1.04 -7.70 2.07
CA HIS A 123 1.98 -8.64 1.48
C HIS A 123 2.06 -8.53 -0.05
N SER A 124 0.93 -8.32 -0.74
CA SER A 124 0.91 -8.10 -2.19
C SER A 124 1.60 -6.79 -2.58
N ALA A 125 1.34 -5.71 -1.84
CA ALA A 125 1.96 -4.40 -2.10
C ALA A 125 3.48 -4.43 -1.95
N LEU A 126 4.01 -5.11 -0.93
CA LEU A 126 5.45 -5.27 -0.71
C LEU A 126 6.18 -6.05 -1.82
N LYS A 127 5.46 -6.76 -2.68
CA LYS A 127 6.05 -7.43 -3.86
C LYS A 127 6.16 -6.51 -5.07
N ILE A 128 5.55 -5.32 -5.03
CA ILE A 128 5.53 -4.34 -6.14
C ILE A 128 6.68 -3.36 -6.01
N ILE A 129 7.10 -3.07 -4.78
CA ILE A 129 8.19 -2.16 -4.45
C ILE A 129 9.49 -2.90 -4.19
#